data_b5c67574f39a7c0caee035dd3c76c9eb
#
_entry.id   b5c67574f39a7c0caee035dd3c76c9eb
#
_cell.length_a   1.000
_cell.length_b   1.000
_cell.length_c   1.000
_cell.angle_alpha   90.00
_cell.angle_beta   90.00
_cell.angle_gamma   90.00
#
_symmetry.space_group_name_H-M   'P 1'
#
loop_
_entity.id
_entity.type
_entity.pdbx_description
1 polymer ?
#
loop_
_entity_poly.entity_id
_entity_poly.type
_entity_poly.pdbx_seq_one_letter_code
_entity_poly.pdbx_strand_id
1 'polypeptide(L)'
;MGIAHPDHGRVVLTSADPFDESARRDQTAVRRYRAALAAPGRPGFGLECGMATDHALLEAALPRIRFANGAVLTAFAPAGRRGAVQLVGGPVDPHLAGRPHLRRAAYTQLTEGGPLPLPPAVPEHGTLEGAQWLEDRALGTAAAIAVAPAHGGLALAVAFGRDRADAASEARSLAASADVLLERELVSRASAPWASATGPIRRAMAYALDCASCDVDGAIAILADHEILPLVWTRDAYYVARMLLAVAPADQRVRSTIDGFLRWCFERAERPDGWWPRSSLASGQAKDRAFQLDQQLYPPLLLAEHAKITGDPTLLERYGRDAERVLDGLLARADRGLVATAETPADDPLAEPFHLSSHLLLWRTLVEFGRDGDGLRALIRDRFTRDGRFAYAVGPSGARHYHDANDVPTALAPAWGFCDAADPVWRATVQHGWSGRNEGYIPGALGGLGSLHTRHPWPLGDLQRVIVARALDDADAERSAWDRLERVETWDGLLPEAYNERTGEVASRHWFAWPVALRALLLTGR
;
A
#
# COMPACT_ATOMS: atom_id res chain seq x y z
N MET A 1 -7.23 -10.12 -0.05
CA MET A 1 -6.77 -11.47 0.36
C MET A 1 -5.28 -11.61 0.09
N GLY A 2 -4.55 -12.24 0.98
CA GLY A 2 -3.15 -12.61 0.78
C GLY A 2 -2.89 -14.02 1.31
N ILE A 3 -1.74 -14.59 1.02
CA ILE A 3 -1.26 -15.80 1.69
C ILE A 3 -0.26 -15.40 2.77
N ALA A 4 -0.44 -15.91 3.99
CA ALA A 4 0.43 -15.58 5.10
C ALA A 4 1.86 -16.15 4.91
N HIS A 5 1.96 -17.37 4.43
CA HIS A 5 3.21 -18.01 4.05
C HIS A 5 2.96 -19.23 3.15
N PRO A 6 3.80 -19.51 2.15
CA PRO A 6 3.60 -20.65 1.24
C PRO A 6 3.72 -22.01 1.92
N ASP A 7 4.45 -22.13 3.03
CA ASP A 7 4.68 -23.41 3.71
C ASP A 7 3.41 -24.10 4.19
N HIS A 8 2.33 -23.35 4.39
CA HIS A 8 1.07 -23.89 4.92
C HIS A 8 -0.18 -23.51 4.12
N GLY A 9 -0.07 -22.66 3.10
CA GLY A 9 -1.18 -22.26 2.23
C GLY A 9 -2.31 -21.48 2.90
N ARG A 10 -2.16 -21.05 4.17
CA ARG A 10 -3.20 -20.28 4.86
C ARG A 10 -3.41 -18.92 4.19
N VAL A 11 -4.68 -18.54 4.04
CA VAL A 11 -5.06 -17.24 3.49
C VAL A 11 -5.23 -16.22 4.62
N VAL A 12 -4.82 -15.00 4.35
CA VAL A 12 -5.17 -13.83 5.16
C VAL A 12 -6.41 -13.21 4.55
N LEU A 13 -7.48 -13.13 5.33
CA LEU A 13 -8.73 -12.53 4.93
C LEU A 13 -9.19 -11.56 6.01
N THR A 14 -9.18 -10.28 5.68
CA THR A 14 -9.57 -9.21 6.60
C THR A 14 -10.62 -8.33 5.96
N SER A 15 -11.54 -7.80 6.77
CA SER A 15 -12.39 -6.70 6.34
C SER A 15 -11.58 -5.41 6.40
N ALA A 16 -11.65 -4.59 5.35
CA ALA A 16 -11.05 -3.26 5.37
C ALA A 16 -11.89 -2.30 6.22
N ASP A 17 -13.20 -2.58 6.32
CA ASP A 17 -14.15 -1.77 7.08
C ASP A 17 -15.39 -2.61 7.46
N PRO A 18 -16.11 -2.27 8.53
CA PRO A 18 -17.41 -2.89 8.83
C PRO A 18 -18.42 -2.63 7.72
N PHE A 19 -19.24 -3.62 7.41
CA PHE A 19 -20.31 -3.50 6.40
C PHE A 19 -21.54 -2.72 6.92
N ASP A 20 -21.75 -2.72 8.25
CA ASP A 20 -22.87 -1.99 8.86
C ASP A 20 -22.49 -0.52 9.05
N GLU A 21 -23.24 0.37 8.41
CA GLU A 21 -23.01 1.81 8.50
C GLU A 21 -23.30 2.38 9.90
N SER A 22 -24.21 1.78 10.66
CA SER A 22 -24.47 2.19 12.05
C SER A 22 -23.28 1.87 12.95
N ALA A 23 -22.61 0.75 12.71
CA ALA A 23 -21.37 0.37 13.41
C ALA A 23 -20.18 1.27 13.03
N ARG A 24 -20.20 1.87 11.83
CA ARG A 24 -19.15 2.79 11.37
C ARG A 24 -19.20 4.14 12.08
N ARG A 25 -20.39 4.63 12.46
CA ARG A 25 -20.59 6.03 12.84
C ARG A 25 -20.06 6.40 14.20
N ASP A 26 -20.13 5.54 15.22
CA ASP A 26 -19.94 6.00 16.60
C ASP A 26 -19.07 5.15 17.51
N GLN A 27 -18.51 4.05 17.03
CA GLN A 27 -17.84 3.16 17.94
C GLN A 27 -16.32 3.33 17.91
N THR A 28 -15.76 3.69 19.04
CA THR A 28 -14.30 3.73 19.25
C THR A 28 -13.64 2.40 18.87
N ALA A 29 -14.34 1.26 19.06
CA ALA A 29 -13.87 -0.04 18.64
C ALA A 29 -13.74 -0.17 17.13
N VAL A 30 -14.73 0.31 16.34
CA VAL A 30 -14.73 0.23 14.88
C VAL A 30 -13.62 1.07 14.25
N ARG A 31 -13.29 2.21 14.83
CA ARG A 31 -12.17 3.04 14.36
C ARG A 31 -10.79 2.41 14.61
N ARG A 32 -10.71 1.44 15.52
CA ARG A 32 -9.45 0.85 15.99
C ARG A 32 -9.24 -0.59 15.52
N TYR A 33 -10.33 -1.29 15.23
CA TYR A 33 -10.29 -2.74 14.97
C TYR A 33 -11.06 -3.09 13.72
N ARG A 34 -10.59 -4.12 13.04
CA ARG A 34 -11.22 -4.79 11.90
C ARG A 34 -11.45 -6.25 12.20
N ALA A 35 -12.33 -6.89 11.45
CA ALA A 35 -12.50 -8.34 11.52
C ALA A 35 -11.40 -9.04 10.71
N ALA A 36 -10.81 -10.07 11.29
CA ALA A 36 -9.86 -10.94 10.62
C ALA A 36 -10.24 -12.40 10.86
N LEU A 37 -10.27 -13.19 9.79
CA LEU A 37 -10.47 -14.62 9.89
C LEU A 37 -9.12 -15.30 10.05
N ALA A 38 -9.00 -16.15 11.08
CA ALA A 38 -7.75 -16.81 11.44
C ALA A 38 -8.02 -18.23 11.95
N ALA A 39 -6.99 -19.05 12.03
CA ALA A 39 -6.97 -20.23 12.87
C ALA A 39 -6.45 -19.86 14.27
N PRO A 40 -6.86 -20.55 15.34
CA PRO A 40 -6.38 -20.29 16.69
C PRO A 40 -4.85 -20.32 16.77
N GLY A 41 -4.26 -19.25 17.34
CA GLY A 41 -2.82 -19.16 17.54
C GLY A 41 -1.95 -19.03 16.28
N ARG A 42 -2.56 -18.80 15.09
CA ARG A 42 -1.84 -18.76 13.82
C ARG A 42 -2.33 -17.60 12.95
N PRO A 43 -1.45 -16.97 12.14
CA PRO A 43 -1.89 -16.02 11.14
C PRO A 43 -2.66 -16.73 10.02
N GLY A 44 -3.70 -16.08 9.51
CA GLY A 44 -4.50 -16.61 8.40
C GLY A 44 -5.43 -17.76 8.77
N PHE A 45 -6.16 -18.23 7.77
CA PHE A 45 -7.16 -19.30 7.86
C PHE A 45 -7.08 -20.21 6.63
N GLY A 46 -7.52 -21.46 6.78
CA GLY A 46 -7.74 -22.37 5.66
C GLY A 46 -7.35 -23.81 5.92
N LEU A 47 -7.41 -24.61 4.85
CA LEU A 47 -7.03 -26.01 4.87
C LEU A 47 -5.54 -26.16 5.15
N GLU A 48 -5.21 -27.07 6.05
CA GLU A 48 -3.84 -27.51 6.26
C GLU A 48 -3.61 -28.81 5.48
N CYS A 49 -2.86 -28.73 4.40
CA CYS A 49 -2.59 -29.88 3.53
C CYS A 49 -1.27 -30.58 3.86
N GLY A 50 -0.62 -30.22 4.97
CA GLY A 50 0.67 -30.76 5.39
C GLY A 50 1.87 -29.88 4.99
N MET A 51 3.03 -30.50 4.79
CA MET A 51 4.27 -29.80 4.43
C MET A 51 4.27 -29.43 2.95
N ALA A 52 4.42 -28.14 2.65
CA ALA A 52 4.59 -27.66 1.29
C ALA A 52 5.95 -28.09 0.71
N THR A 53 5.96 -28.49 -0.55
CA THR A 53 7.17 -28.89 -1.29
C THR A 53 7.52 -27.93 -2.42
N ASP A 54 6.54 -27.18 -2.90
CA ASP A 54 6.71 -26.22 -3.99
C ASP A 54 5.59 -25.18 -3.96
N HIS A 55 5.89 -23.97 -4.45
CA HIS A 55 4.89 -22.92 -4.61
C HIS A 55 5.13 -22.14 -5.91
N ALA A 56 4.06 -21.63 -6.47
CA ALA A 56 4.08 -20.76 -7.66
C ALA A 56 2.94 -19.74 -7.59
N LEU A 57 3.06 -18.68 -8.36
CA LEU A 57 1.98 -17.71 -8.58
C LEU A 57 1.45 -17.87 -10.00
N LEU A 58 0.27 -18.46 -10.15
CA LEU A 58 -0.41 -18.52 -11.45
C LEU A 58 -0.79 -17.09 -11.88
N GLU A 59 -0.49 -16.75 -13.13
CA GLU A 59 -0.72 -15.40 -13.69
C GLU A 59 -0.18 -14.27 -12.80
N ALA A 60 0.97 -14.51 -12.15
CA ALA A 60 1.62 -13.61 -11.19
C ALA A 60 0.74 -13.16 -10.00
N ALA A 61 -0.35 -13.85 -9.73
CA ALA A 61 -1.33 -13.43 -8.74
C ALA A 61 -1.84 -14.55 -7.83
N LEU A 62 -2.23 -15.70 -8.40
CA LEU A 62 -2.95 -16.73 -7.68
C LEU A 62 -1.98 -17.77 -7.11
N PRO A 63 -1.86 -17.85 -5.78
CA PRO A 63 -0.95 -18.82 -5.16
C PRO A 63 -1.38 -20.27 -5.44
N ARG A 64 -0.42 -21.05 -5.90
CA ARG A 64 -0.55 -22.50 -6.09
C ARG A 64 0.55 -23.21 -5.30
N ILE A 65 0.15 -24.07 -4.39
CA ILE A 65 1.07 -24.77 -3.47
C ILE A 65 0.91 -26.27 -3.64
N ARG A 66 2.04 -26.97 -3.77
CA ARG A 66 2.10 -28.44 -3.78
C ARG A 66 2.55 -28.94 -2.41
N PHE A 67 1.96 -30.03 -1.95
CA PHE A 67 2.26 -30.63 -0.66
C PHE A 67 2.84 -32.04 -0.81
N ALA A 68 3.59 -32.48 0.19
CA ALA A 68 4.28 -33.76 0.19
C ALA A 68 3.33 -34.98 0.05
N ASN A 69 2.08 -34.84 0.46
CA ASN A 69 1.03 -35.88 0.31
C ASN A 69 0.42 -35.90 -1.11
N GLY A 70 0.88 -35.09 -2.04
CA GLY A 70 0.37 -34.98 -3.39
C GLY A 70 -0.81 -34.03 -3.57
N ALA A 71 -1.31 -33.39 -2.50
CA ALA A 71 -2.34 -32.35 -2.62
C ALA A 71 -1.80 -31.11 -3.32
N VAL A 72 -2.68 -30.43 -4.07
CA VAL A 72 -2.39 -29.14 -4.72
C VAL A 72 -3.46 -28.16 -4.33
N LEU A 73 -3.06 -27.07 -3.67
CA LEU A 73 -3.95 -25.99 -3.26
C LEU A 73 -3.76 -24.79 -4.20
N THR A 74 -4.87 -24.25 -4.71
CA THR A 74 -4.90 -22.95 -5.39
C THR A 74 -5.82 -22.02 -4.60
N ALA A 75 -5.32 -20.84 -4.22
CA ALA A 75 -6.10 -19.86 -3.46
C ALA A 75 -6.34 -18.59 -4.28
N PHE A 76 -7.57 -18.08 -4.26
CA PHE A 76 -7.93 -16.87 -4.99
C PHE A 76 -9.13 -16.16 -4.37
N ALA A 77 -9.24 -14.85 -4.64
CA ALA A 77 -10.41 -14.05 -4.35
C ALA A 77 -11.05 -13.64 -5.69
N PRO A 78 -12.24 -14.16 -6.01
CA PRO A 78 -12.90 -13.83 -7.27
C PRO A 78 -13.28 -12.35 -7.33
N ALA A 79 -13.05 -11.73 -8.47
CA ALA A 79 -13.37 -10.31 -8.69
C ALA A 79 -14.86 -10.03 -8.44
N GLY A 80 -15.14 -8.94 -7.73
CA GLY A 80 -16.51 -8.51 -7.39
C GLY A 80 -17.19 -9.38 -6.32
N ARG A 81 -16.46 -10.28 -5.64
CA ARG A 81 -16.98 -11.14 -4.58
C ARG A 81 -16.36 -10.78 -3.23
N ARG A 82 -17.09 -11.02 -2.14
CA ARG A 82 -16.69 -10.66 -0.77
C ARG A 82 -16.03 -11.81 -0.02
N GLY A 83 -15.23 -12.61 -0.69
CA GLY A 83 -14.62 -13.78 -0.09
C GLY A 83 -13.44 -14.31 -0.87
N ALA A 84 -12.96 -15.46 -0.42
CA ALA A 84 -11.86 -16.19 -1.02
C ALA A 84 -12.16 -17.66 -1.08
N VAL A 85 -11.51 -18.35 -2.02
CA VAL A 85 -11.63 -19.79 -2.25
C VAL A 85 -10.26 -20.43 -2.14
N GLN A 86 -10.20 -21.54 -1.45
CA GLN A 86 -9.12 -22.51 -1.54
C GLN A 86 -9.66 -23.74 -2.29
N LEU A 87 -9.14 -23.97 -3.48
CA LEU A 87 -9.43 -25.15 -4.29
C LEU A 87 -8.31 -26.16 -4.09
N VAL A 88 -8.63 -27.32 -3.55
CA VAL A 88 -7.64 -28.36 -3.25
C VAL A 88 -7.95 -29.60 -4.06
N GLY A 89 -7.02 -29.96 -4.94
CA GLY A 89 -7.02 -31.22 -5.68
C GLY A 89 -6.15 -32.28 -5.01
N GLY A 90 -6.52 -33.56 -5.21
CA GLY A 90 -5.78 -34.69 -4.64
C GLY A 90 -6.30 -35.16 -3.28
N PRO A 91 -5.50 -35.91 -2.53
CA PRO A 91 -5.91 -36.46 -1.25
C PRO A 91 -6.04 -35.36 -0.18
N VAL A 92 -7.26 -34.99 0.16
CA VAL A 92 -7.59 -33.99 1.16
C VAL A 92 -8.56 -34.57 2.17
N ASP A 93 -8.27 -34.39 3.44
CA ASP A 93 -9.22 -34.64 4.49
C ASP A 93 -10.15 -33.42 4.65
N PRO A 94 -11.46 -33.54 4.37
CA PRO A 94 -12.41 -32.45 4.50
C PRO A 94 -12.55 -31.92 5.94
N HIS A 95 -12.09 -32.68 6.93
CA HIS A 95 -12.10 -32.29 8.35
C HIS A 95 -10.89 -31.40 8.75
N LEU A 96 -9.90 -31.23 7.85
CA LEU A 96 -8.74 -30.35 8.06
C LEU A 96 -9.03 -28.85 7.86
N ALA A 97 -10.25 -28.48 7.47
CA ALA A 97 -10.68 -27.10 7.59
C ALA A 97 -10.74 -26.77 9.08
N GLY A 98 -9.67 -26.20 9.61
CA GLY A 98 -9.55 -25.82 11.01
C GLY A 98 -10.79 -25.03 11.45
N ARG A 99 -11.12 -25.05 12.72
CA ARG A 99 -12.25 -24.27 13.24
C ARG A 99 -12.01 -22.80 12.93
N PRO A 100 -12.93 -22.12 12.25
CA PRO A 100 -12.77 -20.71 11.96
C PRO A 100 -12.75 -19.92 13.26
N HIS A 101 -11.93 -18.90 13.30
CA HIS A 101 -11.86 -17.97 14.40
C HIS A 101 -11.95 -16.54 13.86
N LEU A 102 -13.05 -15.87 14.15
CA LEU A 102 -13.20 -14.45 13.87
C LEU A 102 -12.57 -13.67 15.03
N ARG A 103 -11.52 -12.94 14.74
CA ARG A 103 -10.83 -12.09 15.73
C ARG A 103 -10.88 -10.63 15.31
N ARG A 104 -10.68 -9.77 16.27
CA ARG A 104 -10.42 -8.35 16.03
C ARG A 104 -8.93 -8.16 15.80
N ALA A 105 -8.58 -7.46 14.73
CA ALA A 105 -7.24 -7.02 14.45
C ALA A 105 -7.18 -5.48 14.51
N ALA A 106 -6.11 -4.92 15.05
CA ALA A 106 -5.92 -3.48 15.02
C ALA A 106 -5.70 -3.00 13.59
N TYR A 107 -6.15 -1.77 13.25
CA TYR A 107 -5.78 -1.10 12.01
C TYR A 107 -4.31 -0.70 11.98
N THR A 108 -3.72 -0.55 13.14
CA THR A 108 -2.29 -0.35 13.33
C THR A 108 -1.88 -0.95 14.66
N GLN A 109 -0.68 -1.45 14.76
CA GLN A 109 -0.12 -1.91 16.04
C GLN A 109 0.36 -0.75 16.90
N LEU A 110 0.55 0.41 16.28
CA LEU A 110 1.00 1.63 16.95
C LEU A 110 -0.18 2.59 17.10
N THR A 111 -0.35 3.10 18.32
CA THR A 111 -1.19 4.23 18.63
C THR A 111 -0.34 5.27 19.33
N GLU A 112 -0.82 6.51 19.38
CA GLU A 112 -0.23 7.49 20.28
C GLU A 112 -0.28 6.91 21.69
N GLY A 113 0.86 6.57 22.25
CA GLY A 113 0.99 5.94 23.57
C GLY A 113 1.28 4.43 23.59
N GLY A 114 1.57 3.80 22.43
CA GLY A 114 1.99 2.40 22.34
C GLY A 114 0.98 1.43 21.73
N PRO A 115 1.26 0.12 21.77
CA PRO A 115 0.40 -0.90 21.16
C PRO A 115 -0.98 -0.94 21.79
N LEU A 116 -2.02 -1.03 20.94
CA LEU A 116 -3.40 -1.22 21.43
C LEU A 116 -3.60 -2.66 21.91
N PRO A 117 -4.13 -2.86 23.13
CA PRO A 117 -4.61 -4.18 23.52
C PRO A 117 -5.76 -4.58 22.60
N LEU A 118 -5.68 -5.78 22.01
CA LEU A 118 -6.78 -6.34 21.24
C LEU A 118 -7.85 -6.84 22.22
N PRO A 119 -9.07 -6.27 22.22
CA PRO A 119 -10.14 -6.82 23.04
C PRO A 119 -10.51 -8.20 22.51
N PRO A 120 -10.88 -9.14 23.40
CA PRO A 120 -11.33 -10.45 22.97
C PRO A 120 -12.56 -10.29 22.08
N ALA A 121 -12.52 -10.91 20.90
CA ALA A 121 -13.72 -11.13 20.13
C ALA A 121 -14.47 -12.31 20.76
N VAL A 122 -15.74 -12.11 21.05
CA VAL A 122 -16.66 -13.20 21.43
C VAL A 122 -17.74 -13.27 20.36
N PRO A 123 -17.43 -13.80 19.17
CA PRO A 123 -18.39 -13.89 18.10
C PRO A 123 -19.48 -14.89 18.43
N GLU A 124 -20.71 -14.57 18.09
CA GLU A 124 -21.75 -15.59 17.97
C GLU A 124 -21.37 -16.56 16.84
N HIS A 125 -21.75 -17.81 16.93
CA HIS A 125 -21.44 -18.82 15.93
C HIS A 125 -22.56 -19.83 15.77
N GLY A 126 -22.61 -20.47 14.61
CA GLY A 126 -23.59 -21.50 14.30
C GLY A 126 -23.44 -22.05 12.89
N THR A 127 -24.45 -22.75 12.44
CA THR A 127 -24.52 -23.32 11.10
C THR A 127 -25.82 -22.86 10.43
N LEU A 128 -25.72 -22.48 9.16
CA LEU A 128 -26.87 -22.10 8.32
C LEU A 128 -26.71 -22.76 6.95
N GLU A 129 -27.65 -23.67 6.62
CA GLU A 129 -27.68 -24.39 5.35
C GLU A 129 -26.32 -25.00 4.95
N GLY A 130 -25.62 -25.63 5.91
CA GLY A 130 -24.32 -26.27 5.71
C GLY A 130 -23.09 -25.35 5.77
N ALA A 131 -23.26 -24.03 5.84
CA ALA A 131 -22.17 -23.11 6.09
C ALA A 131 -22.01 -22.82 7.60
N GLN A 132 -20.78 -22.85 8.09
CA GLN A 132 -20.45 -22.39 9.45
C GLN A 132 -20.33 -20.87 9.41
N TRP A 133 -20.94 -20.18 10.37
CA TRP A 133 -20.88 -18.73 10.46
C TRP A 133 -20.39 -18.25 11.84
N LEU A 134 -19.79 -17.06 11.82
CA LEU A 134 -19.36 -16.30 12.99
C LEU A 134 -19.77 -14.85 12.80
N GLU A 135 -20.28 -14.20 13.85
CA GLU A 135 -20.75 -12.83 13.78
C GLU A 135 -20.19 -12.01 14.94
N ASP A 136 -19.53 -10.90 14.66
CA ASP A 136 -19.13 -9.88 15.65
C ASP A 136 -20.03 -8.65 15.47
N ARG A 137 -21.06 -8.57 16.31
CA ARG A 137 -22.04 -7.47 16.25
C ARG A 137 -21.43 -6.10 16.55
N ALA A 138 -20.38 -6.05 17.36
CA ALA A 138 -19.71 -4.79 17.69
C ALA A 138 -18.91 -4.24 16.50
N LEU A 139 -18.48 -5.11 15.59
CA LEU A 139 -17.86 -4.72 14.32
C LEU A 139 -18.87 -4.65 13.16
N GLY A 140 -20.14 -5.02 13.38
CA GLY A 140 -21.16 -5.07 12.32
C GLY A 140 -20.75 -5.99 11.17
N THR A 141 -20.10 -7.12 11.47
CA THR A 141 -19.49 -8.01 10.47
C THR A 141 -19.73 -9.46 10.84
N ALA A 142 -20.13 -10.25 9.85
CA ALA A 142 -20.15 -11.70 9.92
C ALA A 142 -19.16 -12.30 8.93
N ALA A 143 -18.67 -13.49 9.26
CA ALA A 143 -17.89 -14.34 8.36
C ALA A 143 -18.55 -15.71 8.28
N ALA A 144 -18.46 -16.36 7.13
CA ALA A 144 -18.93 -17.73 6.97
C ALA A 144 -17.95 -18.56 6.14
N ILE A 145 -18.02 -19.87 6.37
CA ILE A 145 -17.21 -20.87 5.71
C ILE A 145 -18.11 -21.96 5.17
N ALA A 146 -17.92 -22.30 3.91
CA ALA A 146 -18.62 -23.39 3.24
C ALA A 146 -17.58 -24.29 2.55
N VAL A 147 -17.91 -25.59 2.52
CA VAL A 147 -17.14 -26.59 1.77
C VAL A 147 -18.07 -27.24 0.76
N ALA A 148 -17.57 -27.45 -0.45
CA ALA A 148 -18.29 -28.15 -1.51
C ALA A 148 -17.33 -29.08 -2.27
N PRO A 149 -17.82 -30.15 -2.90
CA PRO A 149 -17.06 -30.92 -3.87
C PRO A 149 -16.64 -30.02 -5.05
N ALA A 150 -15.41 -30.20 -5.53
CA ALA A 150 -14.89 -29.55 -6.70
C ALA A 150 -14.19 -30.56 -7.60
N HIS A 151 -13.82 -30.17 -8.84
CA HIS A 151 -13.21 -31.08 -9.78
C HIS A 151 -11.88 -31.65 -9.22
N GLY A 152 -11.89 -32.96 -8.93
CA GLY A 152 -10.72 -33.66 -8.40
C GLY A 152 -10.41 -33.42 -6.90
N GLY A 153 -11.33 -32.82 -6.13
CA GLY A 153 -11.11 -32.56 -4.72
C GLY A 153 -12.20 -31.75 -4.02
N LEU A 154 -11.81 -30.74 -3.27
CA LEU A 154 -12.68 -29.91 -2.45
C LEU A 154 -12.43 -28.40 -2.71
N ALA A 155 -13.51 -27.62 -2.64
CA ALA A 155 -13.45 -26.18 -2.49
C ALA A 155 -13.85 -25.79 -1.07
N LEU A 156 -12.98 -25.02 -0.40
CA LEU A 156 -13.31 -24.31 0.83
C LEU A 156 -13.43 -22.84 0.49
N ALA A 157 -14.59 -22.26 0.76
CA ALA A 157 -14.81 -20.83 0.58
C ALA A 157 -15.02 -20.14 1.92
N VAL A 158 -14.46 -18.96 2.05
CA VAL A 158 -14.67 -18.05 3.18
C VAL A 158 -15.21 -16.74 2.65
N ALA A 159 -16.18 -16.14 3.33
CA ALA A 159 -16.76 -14.88 2.93
C ALA A 159 -17.07 -14.00 4.13
N PHE A 160 -16.98 -12.67 3.94
CA PHE A 160 -17.54 -11.68 4.85
C PHE A 160 -18.93 -11.22 4.37
N GLY A 161 -19.78 -10.85 5.31
CA GLY A 161 -21.10 -10.32 5.06
C GLY A 161 -21.55 -9.33 6.14
N ARG A 162 -22.66 -8.66 5.88
CA ARG A 162 -23.30 -7.75 6.83
C ARG A 162 -23.84 -8.48 8.06
N ASP A 163 -24.34 -9.67 7.80
CA ASP A 163 -24.88 -10.57 8.80
C ASP A 163 -24.55 -12.02 8.43
N ARG A 164 -24.91 -12.94 9.31
CA ARG A 164 -24.68 -14.37 9.13
C ARG A 164 -25.34 -14.97 7.88
N ALA A 165 -26.53 -14.47 7.48
CA ALA A 165 -27.25 -15.00 6.33
C ALA A 165 -26.56 -14.57 5.01
N ASP A 166 -26.17 -13.31 4.92
CA ASP A 166 -25.42 -12.74 3.81
C ASP A 166 -24.06 -13.45 3.65
N ALA A 167 -23.28 -13.58 4.74
CA ALA A 167 -22.00 -14.27 4.73
C ALA A 167 -22.13 -15.76 4.34
N ALA A 168 -23.11 -16.49 4.90
CA ALA A 168 -23.33 -17.91 4.60
C ALA A 168 -23.75 -18.13 3.14
N SER A 169 -24.61 -17.27 2.61
CA SER A 169 -25.04 -17.34 1.21
C SER A 169 -23.86 -17.11 0.26
N GLU A 170 -23.03 -16.09 0.52
CA GLU A 170 -21.86 -15.80 -0.28
C GLU A 170 -20.83 -16.93 -0.22
N ALA A 171 -20.52 -17.48 0.97
CA ALA A 171 -19.58 -18.58 1.12
C ALA A 171 -20.04 -19.86 0.35
N ARG A 172 -21.31 -20.23 0.45
CA ARG A 172 -21.86 -21.37 -0.30
C ARG A 172 -21.80 -21.17 -1.80
N SER A 173 -22.18 -19.98 -2.27
CA SER A 173 -22.10 -19.62 -3.69
C SER A 173 -20.68 -19.71 -4.22
N LEU A 174 -19.71 -19.20 -3.47
CA LEU A 174 -18.28 -19.28 -3.81
C LEU A 174 -17.80 -20.71 -3.88
N ALA A 175 -18.11 -21.55 -2.87
CA ALA A 175 -17.68 -22.94 -2.82
C ALA A 175 -18.27 -23.76 -3.99
N ALA A 176 -19.57 -23.60 -4.25
CA ALA A 176 -20.26 -24.33 -5.31
C ALA A 176 -19.79 -23.95 -6.73
N SER A 177 -19.24 -22.76 -6.91
CA SER A 177 -18.82 -22.25 -8.23
C SER A 177 -17.29 -22.16 -8.37
N ALA A 178 -16.53 -22.77 -7.46
CA ALA A 178 -15.08 -22.58 -7.33
C ALA A 178 -14.30 -22.83 -8.64
N ASP A 179 -14.59 -23.95 -9.34
CA ASP A 179 -13.90 -24.31 -10.59
C ASP A 179 -14.13 -23.27 -11.69
N VAL A 180 -15.39 -22.88 -11.88
CA VAL A 180 -15.78 -21.87 -12.90
C VAL A 180 -15.18 -20.50 -12.57
N LEU A 181 -15.17 -20.14 -11.29
CA LEU A 181 -14.56 -18.88 -10.84
C LEU A 181 -13.07 -18.85 -11.05
N LEU A 182 -12.36 -19.96 -10.77
CA LEU A 182 -10.91 -20.06 -11.02
C LEU A 182 -10.60 -19.93 -12.52
N GLU A 183 -11.31 -20.66 -13.38
CA GLU A 183 -11.12 -20.56 -14.83
C GLU A 183 -11.32 -19.11 -15.31
N ARG A 184 -12.41 -18.46 -14.87
CA ARG A 184 -12.67 -17.06 -15.19
C ARG A 184 -11.55 -16.11 -14.75
N GLU A 185 -11.02 -16.30 -13.54
CA GLU A 185 -9.90 -15.49 -13.03
C GLU A 185 -8.63 -15.71 -13.86
N LEU A 186 -8.30 -16.94 -14.22
CA LEU A 186 -7.13 -17.24 -15.06
C LEU A 186 -7.26 -16.61 -16.45
N VAL A 187 -8.41 -16.77 -17.11
CA VAL A 187 -8.67 -16.17 -18.43
C VAL A 187 -8.60 -14.65 -18.37
N SER A 188 -9.23 -14.04 -17.38
CA SER A 188 -9.20 -12.58 -17.20
C SER A 188 -7.78 -12.04 -17.01
N ARG A 189 -6.94 -12.73 -16.25
CA ARG A 189 -5.55 -12.31 -15.99
C ARG A 189 -4.63 -12.55 -17.17
N ALA A 190 -4.82 -13.66 -17.89
CA ALA A 190 -4.06 -13.96 -19.10
C ALA A 190 -4.37 -12.98 -20.24
N SER A 191 -5.57 -12.41 -20.28
CA SER A 191 -6.00 -11.42 -21.27
C SER A 191 -5.78 -9.97 -20.85
N ALA A 192 -5.28 -9.72 -19.65
CA ALA A 192 -5.03 -8.37 -19.17
C ALA A 192 -3.96 -7.64 -20.02
N PRO A 193 -4.08 -6.33 -20.28
CA PRO A 193 -3.13 -5.57 -21.08
C PRO A 193 -1.67 -5.66 -20.59
N TRP A 194 -1.48 -5.94 -19.30
CA TRP A 194 -0.16 -6.12 -18.68
C TRP A 194 0.30 -7.58 -18.57
N ALA A 195 -0.44 -8.53 -19.14
CA ALA A 195 -0.10 -9.96 -19.06
C ALA A 195 1.28 -10.30 -19.66
N SER A 196 1.74 -9.53 -20.65
CA SER A 196 3.06 -9.67 -21.27
C SER A 196 4.18 -8.89 -20.56
N ALA A 197 3.86 -8.10 -19.53
CA ALA A 197 4.87 -7.36 -18.78
C ALA A 197 5.79 -8.29 -17.97
N THR A 198 6.95 -7.79 -17.54
CA THR A 198 7.87 -8.54 -16.68
C THR A 198 7.21 -8.98 -15.38
N GLY A 199 7.70 -10.06 -14.76
CA GLY A 199 7.15 -10.64 -13.55
C GLY A 199 6.89 -9.60 -12.42
N PRO A 200 7.85 -8.74 -12.07
CA PRO A 200 7.65 -7.70 -11.06
C PRO A 200 6.53 -6.71 -11.39
N ILE A 201 6.39 -6.29 -12.65
CA ILE A 201 5.29 -5.37 -13.07
C ILE A 201 3.95 -6.10 -12.99
N ARG A 202 3.84 -7.33 -13.52
CA ARG A 202 2.61 -8.14 -13.43
C ARG A 202 2.19 -8.34 -11.98
N ARG A 203 3.16 -8.67 -11.12
CA ARG A 203 2.90 -8.88 -9.68
C ARG A 203 2.43 -7.61 -8.99
N ALA A 204 3.04 -6.47 -9.28
CA ALA A 204 2.63 -5.18 -8.74
C ALA A 204 1.22 -4.77 -9.19
N MET A 205 0.88 -4.98 -10.48
CA MET A 205 -0.46 -4.74 -11.01
C MET A 205 -1.51 -5.60 -10.32
N ALA A 206 -1.24 -6.90 -10.18
CA ALA A 206 -2.14 -7.82 -9.50
C ALA A 206 -2.34 -7.42 -8.03
N TYR A 207 -1.25 -7.08 -7.32
CA TYR A 207 -1.34 -6.64 -5.93
C TYR A 207 -2.12 -5.34 -5.79
N ALA A 208 -1.84 -4.34 -6.60
CA ALA A 208 -2.51 -3.04 -6.56
C ALA A 208 -4.02 -3.17 -6.79
N LEU A 209 -4.43 -3.96 -7.80
CA LEU A 209 -5.82 -4.09 -8.20
C LEU A 209 -6.63 -5.08 -7.34
N ASP A 210 -5.99 -6.13 -6.80
CA ASP A 210 -6.70 -7.22 -6.14
C ASP A 210 -6.60 -7.17 -4.61
N CYS A 211 -5.51 -6.62 -4.06
CA CYS A 211 -5.25 -6.62 -2.62
C CYS A 211 -5.23 -5.22 -2.01
N ALA A 212 -4.60 -4.25 -2.68
CA ALA A 212 -4.45 -2.91 -2.14
C ALA A 212 -5.60 -1.97 -2.50
N SER A 213 -6.47 -2.31 -3.46
CA SER A 213 -7.65 -1.52 -3.80
C SER A 213 -8.91 -2.08 -3.15
N CYS A 214 -9.69 -1.21 -2.52
CA CYS A 214 -10.90 -1.56 -1.79
C CYS A 214 -12.07 -0.67 -2.26
N ASP A 215 -13.14 -1.27 -2.77
CA ASP A 215 -14.38 -0.54 -3.11
C ASP A 215 -15.12 -0.13 -1.84
N VAL A 216 -15.49 1.14 -1.78
CA VAL A 216 -16.26 1.73 -0.69
C VAL A 216 -17.38 2.56 -1.28
N ASP A 217 -18.53 1.93 -1.51
CA ASP A 217 -19.75 2.55 -2.08
C ASP A 217 -19.47 3.32 -3.39
N GLY A 218 -18.72 2.69 -4.30
CA GLY A 218 -18.40 3.24 -5.62
C GLY A 218 -17.23 4.23 -5.66
N ALA A 219 -16.58 4.49 -4.54
CA ALA A 219 -15.25 5.07 -4.47
C ALA A 219 -14.23 3.97 -4.19
N ILE A 220 -12.96 4.19 -4.49
CA ILE A 220 -11.90 3.21 -4.27
C ILE A 220 -10.88 3.77 -3.29
N ALA A 221 -10.68 3.09 -2.17
CA ALA A 221 -9.55 3.33 -1.29
C ALA A 221 -8.34 2.54 -1.79
N ILE A 222 -7.17 3.18 -1.90
CA ILE A 222 -5.90 2.49 -2.18
C ILE A 222 -5.09 2.43 -0.88
N LEU A 223 -4.87 1.22 -0.40
CA LEU A 223 -4.29 0.91 0.90
C LEU A 223 -2.77 0.78 0.82
N ALA A 224 -2.08 1.16 1.89
CA ALA A 224 -0.63 0.98 2.02
C ALA A 224 -0.23 -0.51 2.07
N ASP A 225 -1.05 -1.33 2.70
CA ASP A 225 -1.03 -2.80 2.58
C ASP A 225 -2.42 -3.38 2.90
N HIS A 226 -2.60 -4.67 2.68
CA HIS A 226 -3.90 -5.33 2.86
C HIS A 226 -4.06 -6.01 4.23
N GLU A 227 -3.02 -6.11 5.04
CA GLU A 227 -3.05 -6.89 6.29
C GLU A 227 -2.67 -6.07 7.53
N ILE A 228 -1.45 -5.54 7.56
CA ILE A 228 -0.88 -4.94 8.79
C ILE A 228 -1.38 -3.51 8.95
N LEU A 229 -1.28 -2.71 7.91
CA LEU A 229 -1.74 -1.33 7.84
C LEU A 229 -2.70 -1.13 6.66
N PRO A 230 -3.92 -1.72 6.69
CA PRO A 230 -4.91 -1.54 5.62
C PRO A 230 -5.55 -0.14 5.72
N LEU A 231 -4.71 0.86 5.66
CA LEU A 231 -5.02 2.27 5.78
C LEU A 231 -4.61 2.99 4.50
N VAL A 232 -5.17 4.17 4.29
CA VAL A 232 -4.83 5.03 3.18
C VAL A 232 -3.89 6.14 3.66
N TRP A 233 -2.71 6.20 3.10
CA TRP A 233 -1.86 7.39 2.98
C TRP A 233 -1.97 7.89 1.56
N THR A 234 -2.30 9.16 1.35
CA THR A 234 -2.43 9.72 -0.01
C THR A 234 -1.12 9.65 -0.78
N ARG A 235 0.01 9.71 -0.07
CA ARG A 235 1.36 9.50 -0.59
C ARG A 235 1.53 8.12 -1.22
N ASP A 236 1.29 7.07 -0.45
CA ASP A 236 1.45 5.67 -0.88
C ASP A 236 0.53 5.37 -2.06
N ALA A 237 -0.72 5.78 -1.93
CA ALA A 237 -1.75 5.61 -2.95
C ALA A 237 -1.40 6.34 -4.27
N TYR A 238 -0.75 7.51 -4.20
CA TYR A 238 -0.28 8.23 -5.39
C TYR A 238 0.69 7.38 -6.22
N TYR A 239 1.69 6.75 -5.60
CA TYR A 239 2.65 5.94 -6.34
C TYR A 239 1.99 4.70 -6.94
N VAL A 240 1.03 4.08 -6.25
CA VAL A 240 0.22 3.00 -6.81
C VAL A 240 -0.56 3.47 -8.04
N ALA A 241 -1.27 4.61 -7.94
CA ALA A 241 -2.02 5.17 -9.05
C ALA A 241 -1.11 5.55 -10.24
N ARG A 242 0.07 6.13 -9.97
CA ARG A 242 1.06 6.45 -11.00
C ARG A 242 1.58 5.22 -11.73
N MET A 243 1.85 4.14 -11.01
CA MET A 243 2.23 2.86 -11.61
C MET A 243 1.11 2.33 -12.51
N LEU A 244 -0.13 2.31 -12.03
CA LEU A 244 -1.29 1.86 -12.80
C LEU A 244 -1.45 2.65 -14.10
N LEU A 245 -1.33 3.99 -14.04
CA LEU A 245 -1.36 4.87 -15.22
C LEU A 245 -0.19 4.64 -16.18
N ALA A 246 1.00 4.36 -15.66
CA ALA A 246 2.17 4.13 -16.51
C ALA A 246 2.10 2.79 -17.26
N VAL A 247 1.54 1.75 -16.62
CA VAL A 247 1.48 0.39 -17.18
C VAL A 247 0.31 0.21 -18.15
N ALA A 248 -0.89 0.64 -17.76
CA ALA A 248 -2.11 0.35 -18.52
C ALA A 248 -3.13 1.53 -18.50
N PRO A 249 -2.77 2.71 -19.03
CA PRO A 249 -3.62 3.91 -18.93
C PRO A 249 -4.97 3.80 -19.67
N ALA A 250 -5.09 2.89 -20.63
CA ALA A 250 -6.31 2.68 -21.40
C ALA A 250 -7.20 1.56 -20.84
N ASP A 251 -6.71 0.78 -19.88
CA ASP A 251 -7.47 -0.32 -19.28
C ASP A 251 -8.61 0.22 -18.41
N GLN A 252 -9.83 -0.32 -18.60
CA GLN A 252 -11.02 0.15 -17.91
C GLN A 252 -10.95 -0.08 -16.40
N ARG A 253 -10.39 -1.21 -15.95
CA ARG A 253 -10.26 -1.50 -14.51
C ARG A 253 -9.29 -0.54 -13.86
N VAL A 254 -8.16 -0.26 -14.52
CA VAL A 254 -7.17 0.73 -14.07
C VAL A 254 -7.81 2.11 -13.97
N ARG A 255 -8.51 2.57 -15.02
CA ARG A 255 -9.21 3.86 -15.00
C ARG A 255 -10.24 3.92 -13.88
N SER A 256 -11.10 2.92 -13.77
CA SER A 256 -12.11 2.87 -12.71
C SER A 256 -11.49 2.90 -11.31
N THR A 257 -10.33 2.27 -11.11
CA THR A 257 -9.61 2.29 -9.83
C THR A 257 -9.10 3.68 -9.51
N ILE A 258 -8.49 4.37 -10.47
CA ILE A 258 -7.91 5.71 -10.24
C ILE A 258 -9.01 6.77 -10.12
N ASP A 259 -10.02 6.72 -10.97
CA ASP A 259 -11.19 7.61 -10.89
C ASP A 259 -11.92 7.43 -9.55
N GLY A 260 -12.05 6.17 -9.11
CA GLY A 260 -12.58 5.82 -7.80
C GLY A 260 -11.74 6.36 -6.65
N PHE A 261 -10.40 6.31 -6.78
CA PHE A 261 -9.50 6.85 -5.76
C PHE A 261 -9.54 8.39 -5.69
N LEU A 262 -9.54 9.07 -6.83
CA LEU A 262 -9.72 10.53 -6.86
C LEU A 262 -11.07 10.93 -6.27
N ARG A 263 -12.14 10.19 -6.57
CA ARG A 263 -13.44 10.37 -5.94
C ARG A 263 -13.37 10.14 -4.43
N TRP A 264 -12.66 9.09 -3.99
CA TRP A 264 -12.42 8.84 -2.57
C TRP A 264 -11.73 10.02 -1.89
N CYS A 265 -10.66 10.55 -2.48
CA CYS A 265 -9.93 11.69 -1.92
C CYS A 265 -10.80 12.94 -1.76
N PHE A 266 -11.59 13.29 -2.78
CA PHE A 266 -12.31 14.56 -2.81
C PHE A 266 -13.74 14.51 -2.26
N GLU A 267 -14.36 13.33 -2.18
CA GLU A 267 -15.75 13.20 -1.72
C GLU A 267 -15.92 12.38 -0.44
N ARG A 268 -15.02 11.43 -0.15
CA ARG A 268 -15.15 10.48 0.96
C ARG A 268 -14.20 10.76 2.12
N ALA A 269 -12.94 11.05 1.82
CA ALA A 269 -11.93 11.25 2.84
C ALA A 269 -12.31 12.42 3.76
N GLU A 270 -12.43 12.16 5.05
CA GLU A 270 -12.55 13.22 6.05
C GLU A 270 -11.33 14.13 5.99
N ARG A 271 -11.59 15.42 6.10
CA ARG A 271 -10.55 16.46 6.18
C ARG A 271 -10.74 17.25 7.47
N PRO A 272 -10.29 16.71 8.61
CA PRO A 272 -10.30 17.45 9.85
C PRO A 272 -9.55 18.77 9.66
N ASP A 273 -10.15 19.88 10.10
CA ASP A 273 -9.58 21.22 9.93
C ASP A 273 -9.29 21.63 8.48
N GLY A 274 -9.94 20.96 7.50
CA GLY A 274 -9.79 21.21 6.07
C GLY A 274 -8.65 20.43 5.38
N TRP A 275 -7.93 19.56 6.10
CA TRP A 275 -6.73 18.87 5.62
C TRP A 275 -6.89 17.35 5.64
N TRP A 276 -6.30 16.65 4.64
CA TRP A 276 -6.18 15.21 4.71
C TRP A 276 -5.32 14.82 5.91
N PRO A 277 -5.76 13.86 6.72
CA PRO A 277 -5.01 13.39 7.87
C PRO A 277 -3.80 12.58 7.41
N ARG A 278 -2.84 12.30 8.32
CA ARG A 278 -1.72 11.41 8.06
C ARG A 278 -2.19 10.09 7.45
N SER A 279 -3.20 9.46 8.05
CA SER A 279 -3.79 8.23 7.54
C SER A 279 -5.29 8.18 7.75
N SER A 280 -5.99 7.46 6.87
CA SER A 280 -7.43 7.25 6.91
C SER A 280 -7.78 5.77 6.84
N LEU A 281 -8.95 5.40 7.38
CA LEU A 281 -9.57 4.12 7.10
C LEU A 281 -10.03 4.07 5.64
N ALA A 282 -10.27 2.87 5.10
CA ALA A 282 -10.83 2.70 3.76
C ALA A 282 -12.16 3.45 3.58
N SER A 283 -12.99 3.54 4.63
CA SER A 283 -14.25 4.32 4.64
C SER A 283 -14.07 5.82 4.42
N GLY A 284 -12.86 6.34 4.55
CA GLY A 284 -12.56 7.76 4.51
C GLY A 284 -12.44 8.43 5.88
N GLN A 285 -12.77 7.74 6.97
CA GLN A 285 -12.63 8.30 8.32
C GLN A 285 -11.17 8.55 8.66
N ALA A 286 -10.89 9.69 9.29
CA ALA A 286 -9.55 10.03 9.76
C ALA A 286 -9.11 9.04 10.86
N LYS A 287 -7.95 8.39 10.67
CA LYS A 287 -7.35 7.48 11.66
C LYS A 287 -6.35 8.23 12.52
N ASP A 288 -5.35 8.83 11.92
CA ASP A 288 -4.31 9.62 12.57
C ASP A 288 -4.33 11.05 12.01
N ARG A 289 -4.59 12.03 12.89
CA ARG A 289 -4.88 13.41 12.47
C ARG A 289 -3.67 14.31 12.30
N ALA A 290 -2.45 13.79 12.47
CA ALA A 290 -1.25 14.59 12.28
C ALA A 290 -1.23 15.26 10.88
N PHE A 291 -0.84 16.53 10.86
CA PHE A 291 -0.72 17.26 9.61
C PHE A 291 0.63 16.95 8.96
N GLN A 292 0.59 16.39 7.78
CA GLN A 292 1.75 16.20 6.89
C GLN A 292 1.56 17.00 5.63
N LEU A 293 2.54 17.83 5.26
CA LEU A 293 2.45 18.68 4.09
C LEU A 293 2.35 17.88 2.79
N ASP A 294 3.12 16.80 2.67
CA ASP A 294 3.13 15.94 1.49
C ASP A 294 1.77 15.26 1.25
N GLN A 295 1.06 14.84 2.31
CA GLN A 295 -0.28 14.25 2.18
C GLN A 295 -1.28 15.20 1.52
N GLN A 296 -1.10 16.52 1.67
CA GLN A 296 -1.97 17.53 1.06
C GLN A 296 -1.71 17.71 -0.44
N LEU A 297 -0.55 17.30 -0.90
CA LEU A 297 -0.07 17.60 -2.24
C LEU A 297 -0.32 16.47 -3.25
N TYR A 298 -0.32 15.22 -2.78
CA TYR A 298 -0.47 14.07 -3.65
C TYR A 298 -1.85 13.96 -4.34
N PRO A 299 -3.01 14.22 -3.68
CA PRO A 299 -4.28 14.21 -4.39
C PRO A 299 -4.41 15.28 -5.49
N PRO A 300 -4.04 16.55 -5.27
CA PRO A 300 -3.98 17.55 -6.36
C PRO A 300 -3.02 17.15 -7.48
N LEU A 301 -1.81 16.70 -7.14
CA LEU A 301 -0.82 16.28 -8.14
C LEU A 301 -1.33 15.13 -9.00
N LEU A 302 -1.90 14.09 -8.39
CA LEU A 302 -2.48 12.97 -9.12
C LEU A 302 -3.62 13.42 -10.04
N LEU A 303 -4.48 14.33 -9.57
CA LEU A 303 -5.58 14.87 -10.37
C LEU A 303 -5.10 15.56 -11.65
N ALA A 304 -4.07 16.40 -11.54
CA ALA A 304 -3.49 17.10 -12.71
C ALA A 304 -2.80 16.10 -13.66
N GLU A 305 -2.00 15.19 -13.11
CA GLU A 305 -1.30 14.17 -13.90
C GLU A 305 -2.25 13.16 -14.55
N HIS A 306 -3.34 12.79 -13.89
CA HIS A 306 -4.38 11.93 -14.47
C HIS A 306 -4.96 12.56 -15.74
N ALA A 307 -5.39 13.82 -15.67
CA ALA A 307 -5.95 14.53 -16.83
C ALA A 307 -4.93 14.60 -17.98
N LYS A 308 -3.66 14.87 -17.68
CA LYS A 308 -2.58 14.97 -18.66
C LYS A 308 -2.26 13.62 -19.33
N ILE A 309 -2.21 12.52 -18.56
CA ILE A 309 -1.84 11.19 -19.06
C ILE A 309 -2.99 10.56 -19.83
N THR A 310 -4.21 10.70 -19.35
CA THR A 310 -5.39 10.08 -19.98
C THR A 310 -5.98 10.91 -21.09
N GLY A 311 -5.68 12.23 -21.13
CA GLY A 311 -6.35 13.20 -22.00
C GLY A 311 -7.79 13.48 -21.62
N ASP A 312 -8.25 13.00 -20.45
CA ASP A 312 -9.62 13.19 -19.95
C ASP A 312 -9.63 14.24 -18.83
N PRO A 313 -10.19 15.44 -19.07
CA PRO A 313 -10.24 16.53 -18.10
C PRO A 313 -11.38 16.42 -17.09
N THR A 314 -12.30 15.46 -17.23
CA THR A 314 -13.57 15.37 -16.49
C THR A 314 -13.38 15.50 -14.97
N LEU A 315 -12.44 14.76 -14.40
CA LEU A 315 -12.18 14.82 -12.95
C LEU A 315 -11.47 16.12 -12.56
N LEU A 316 -10.59 16.64 -13.40
CA LEU A 316 -9.93 17.93 -13.16
C LEU A 316 -10.96 19.08 -13.19
N GLU A 317 -11.91 19.06 -14.12
CA GLU A 317 -13.02 20.02 -14.16
C GLU A 317 -13.89 19.93 -12.90
N ARG A 318 -14.13 18.71 -12.42
CA ARG A 318 -14.94 18.46 -11.22
C ARG A 318 -14.27 18.88 -9.92
N TYR A 319 -13.02 18.50 -9.72
CA TYR A 319 -12.30 18.65 -8.43
C TYR A 319 -11.20 19.72 -8.45
N GLY A 320 -10.88 20.31 -9.61
CA GLY A 320 -9.79 21.25 -9.73
C GLY A 320 -9.90 22.46 -8.80
N ARG A 321 -11.12 23.02 -8.64
CA ARG A 321 -11.35 24.12 -7.69
C ARG A 321 -11.12 23.71 -6.23
N ASP A 322 -11.40 22.45 -5.87
CA ASP A 322 -11.10 21.92 -4.53
C ASP A 322 -9.60 21.78 -4.32
N ALA A 323 -8.90 21.24 -5.32
CA ALA A 323 -7.46 21.15 -5.32
C ALA A 323 -6.79 22.54 -5.20
N GLU A 324 -7.25 23.51 -5.97
CA GLU A 324 -6.76 24.88 -5.89
C GLU A 324 -6.98 25.52 -4.50
N ARG A 325 -8.15 25.29 -3.89
CA ARG A 325 -8.43 25.75 -2.51
C ARG A 325 -7.47 25.14 -1.49
N VAL A 326 -7.08 23.87 -1.65
CA VAL A 326 -6.06 23.24 -0.80
C VAL A 326 -4.72 23.94 -0.98
N LEU A 327 -4.29 24.17 -2.23
CA LEU A 327 -3.03 24.86 -2.52
C LEU A 327 -3.01 26.29 -1.99
N ASP A 328 -4.10 27.04 -2.17
CA ASP A 328 -4.25 28.39 -1.63
C ASP A 328 -4.19 28.40 -0.09
N GLY A 329 -4.87 27.44 0.54
CA GLY A 329 -4.83 27.26 1.98
C GLY A 329 -3.43 26.95 2.52
N LEU A 330 -2.65 26.12 1.80
CA LEU A 330 -1.26 25.84 2.14
C LEU A 330 -0.40 27.10 2.04
N LEU A 331 -0.52 27.85 0.96
CA LEU A 331 0.22 29.11 0.77
C LEU A 331 -0.17 30.18 1.80
N ALA A 332 -1.45 30.23 2.20
CA ALA A 332 -1.91 31.14 3.24
C ALA A 332 -1.35 30.80 4.64
N ARG A 333 -0.96 29.53 4.89
CA ARG A 333 -0.30 29.08 6.12
C ARG A 333 1.21 29.30 6.11
N ALA A 334 1.78 29.70 5.00
CA ALA A 334 3.24 29.81 4.89
C ALA A 334 3.79 30.88 5.86
N ASP A 335 4.81 30.50 6.61
CA ASP A 335 5.66 31.45 7.34
C ASP A 335 6.88 31.77 6.49
N ARG A 336 7.03 33.06 6.13
CA ARG A 336 8.10 33.52 5.23
C ARG A 336 8.23 32.70 3.94
N GLY A 337 7.09 32.23 3.42
CA GLY A 337 6.97 31.48 2.19
C GLY A 337 7.18 29.98 2.29
N LEU A 338 7.47 29.42 3.48
CA LEU A 338 7.58 27.98 3.74
C LEU A 338 6.39 27.48 4.57
N VAL A 339 5.93 26.27 4.31
CA VAL A 339 4.79 25.64 4.97
C VAL A 339 5.29 24.66 6.02
N ALA A 340 4.92 24.87 7.28
CA ALA A 340 5.28 23.96 8.35
C ALA A 340 4.55 22.62 8.23
N THR A 341 5.23 21.53 8.57
CA THR A 341 4.69 20.18 8.72
C THR A 341 5.00 19.62 10.10
N ALA A 342 4.10 18.82 10.67
CA ALA A 342 4.31 18.21 11.97
C ALA A 342 5.24 16.99 11.91
N GLU A 343 5.17 16.27 10.79
CA GLU A 343 5.89 15.01 10.60
C GLU A 343 6.48 14.96 9.18
N THR A 344 7.42 14.04 9.01
CA THR A 344 8.06 13.70 7.73
C THR A 344 7.20 12.74 6.91
N PRO A 345 7.54 12.47 5.64
CA PRO A 345 6.95 11.37 4.88
C PRO A 345 7.18 9.96 5.48
N ALA A 346 8.10 9.82 6.43
CA ALA A 346 8.30 8.60 7.21
C ALA A 346 7.42 8.52 8.46
N ASP A 347 6.49 9.47 8.65
CA ASP A 347 5.65 9.61 9.86
C ASP A 347 6.46 9.91 11.14
N ASP A 348 7.70 10.38 11.00
CA ASP A 348 8.56 10.78 12.11
C ASP A 348 8.35 12.27 12.47
N PRO A 349 8.27 12.62 13.77
CA PRO A 349 8.19 14.01 14.20
C PRO A 349 9.40 14.84 13.78
N LEU A 350 9.17 16.10 13.41
CA LEU A 350 10.22 17.05 13.04
C LEU A 350 10.53 18.02 14.17
N ALA A 351 11.82 18.19 14.47
CA ALA A 351 12.29 19.25 15.36
C ALA A 351 12.24 20.62 14.68
N GLU A 352 12.61 20.69 13.39
CA GLU A 352 12.53 21.89 12.57
C GLU A 352 11.36 21.77 11.59
N PRO A 353 10.46 22.78 11.52
CA PRO A 353 9.13 22.61 10.93
C PRO A 353 9.09 22.56 9.40
N PHE A 354 10.16 22.99 8.72
CA PHE A 354 10.16 23.08 7.26
C PHE A 354 10.99 21.94 6.67
N HIS A 355 10.33 21.04 5.97
CA HIS A 355 10.92 19.82 5.41
C HIS A 355 11.21 19.95 3.91
N LEU A 356 12.44 19.66 3.48
CA LEU A 356 12.87 19.84 2.08
C LEU A 356 12.01 19.05 1.08
N SER A 357 11.94 17.75 1.25
CA SER A 357 11.26 16.84 0.32
C SER A 357 9.79 17.24 0.10
N SER A 358 9.09 17.63 1.17
CA SER A 358 7.72 18.15 1.08
C SER A 358 7.63 19.48 0.34
N HIS A 359 8.65 20.34 0.42
CA HIS A 359 8.67 21.61 -0.33
C HIS A 359 9.01 21.41 -1.81
N LEU A 360 9.84 20.44 -2.16
CA LEU A 360 10.05 20.04 -3.55
C LEU A 360 8.75 19.52 -4.18
N LEU A 361 7.97 18.75 -3.42
CA LEU A 361 6.66 18.28 -3.85
C LEU A 361 5.65 19.44 -3.97
N LEU A 362 5.66 20.41 -3.03
CA LEU A 362 4.84 21.61 -3.12
C LEU A 362 5.14 22.40 -4.41
N TRP A 363 6.43 22.65 -4.67
CA TRP A 363 6.87 23.29 -5.90
C TRP A 363 6.38 22.54 -7.13
N ARG A 364 6.58 21.22 -7.17
CA ARG A 364 6.14 20.38 -8.29
C ARG A 364 4.63 20.47 -8.51
N THR A 365 3.84 20.41 -7.44
CA THR A 365 2.38 20.47 -7.53
C THR A 365 1.90 21.84 -8.03
N LEU A 366 2.49 22.92 -7.56
CA LEU A 366 2.16 24.27 -8.05
C LEU A 366 2.47 24.43 -9.55
N VAL A 367 3.61 23.93 -10.02
CA VAL A 367 3.96 23.96 -11.44
C VAL A 367 2.98 23.14 -12.29
N GLU A 368 2.53 21.98 -11.84
CA GLU A 368 1.52 21.17 -12.56
C GLU A 368 0.15 21.88 -12.64
N PHE A 369 -0.17 22.75 -11.67
CA PHE A 369 -1.34 23.61 -11.71
C PHE A 369 -1.11 24.93 -12.47
N GLY A 370 0.00 25.06 -13.22
CA GLY A 370 0.32 26.24 -14.03
C GLY A 370 0.66 27.49 -13.21
N ARG A 371 0.98 27.34 -11.92
CA ARG A 371 1.38 28.46 -11.05
C ARG A 371 2.88 28.76 -11.21
N ASP A 372 3.25 30.00 -10.96
CA ASP A 372 4.67 30.41 -10.95
C ASP A 372 5.42 29.66 -9.83
N GLY A 373 6.30 28.73 -10.23
CA GLY A 373 7.18 28.01 -9.33
C GLY A 373 8.53 28.67 -9.08
N ASP A 374 8.95 29.67 -9.87
CA ASP A 374 10.32 30.20 -9.83
C ASP A 374 10.63 30.88 -8.50
N GLY A 375 9.69 31.68 -7.98
CA GLY A 375 9.84 32.31 -6.66
C GLY A 375 9.99 31.30 -5.54
N LEU A 376 9.18 30.24 -5.52
CA LEU A 376 9.27 29.18 -4.53
C LEU A 376 10.56 28.34 -4.70
N ARG A 377 10.97 28.05 -5.93
CA ARG A 377 12.24 27.36 -6.23
C ARG A 377 13.44 28.14 -5.69
N ALA A 378 13.48 29.44 -5.94
CA ALA A 378 14.54 30.31 -5.43
C ALA A 378 14.55 30.34 -3.89
N LEU A 379 13.39 30.44 -3.27
CA LEU A 379 13.23 30.43 -1.81
C LEU A 379 13.68 29.10 -1.20
N ILE A 380 13.29 27.96 -1.76
CA ILE A 380 13.72 26.64 -1.29
C ILE A 380 15.25 26.55 -1.37
N ARG A 381 15.85 26.95 -2.49
CA ARG A 381 17.29 26.93 -2.64
C ARG A 381 18.00 27.82 -1.60
N ASP A 382 17.52 29.04 -1.37
CA ASP A 382 18.06 29.94 -0.36
C ASP A 382 17.97 29.39 1.05
N ARG A 383 16.78 28.89 1.44
CA ARG A 383 16.48 28.48 2.79
C ARG A 383 17.07 27.12 3.17
N PHE A 384 17.13 26.18 2.23
CA PHE A 384 17.60 24.82 2.53
C PHE A 384 19.08 24.60 2.21
N THR A 385 19.76 25.46 1.42
CA THR A 385 21.18 25.26 1.17
C THR A 385 21.99 25.63 2.41
N ARG A 386 22.67 24.64 3.00
CA ARG A 386 23.56 24.78 4.16
C ARG A 386 24.80 23.91 3.92
N ASP A 387 25.98 24.46 4.20
CA ASP A 387 27.26 23.74 4.06
C ASP A 387 27.45 23.06 2.69
N GLY A 388 27.00 23.72 1.61
CA GLY A 388 27.16 23.24 0.24
C GLY A 388 26.21 22.11 -0.16
N ARG A 389 25.20 21.77 0.65
CA ARG A 389 24.16 20.78 0.36
C ARG A 389 22.79 21.26 0.86
N PHE A 390 21.73 20.60 0.44
CA PHE A 390 20.42 20.85 1.01
C PHE A 390 20.32 20.23 2.41
N ALA A 391 19.82 21.01 3.37
CA ALA A 391 19.39 20.49 4.66
C ALA A 391 18.07 19.71 4.49
N TYR A 392 17.88 18.67 5.27
CA TYR A 392 16.67 17.87 5.36
C TYR A 392 15.48 18.68 5.89
N ALA A 393 15.74 19.41 6.98
CA ALA A 393 14.78 20.30 7.59
C ALA A 393 15.47 21.57 8.07
N VAL A 394 14.73 22.68 8.06
CA VAL A 394 15.18 23.99 8.53
C VAL A 394 14.12 24.63 9.40
N GLY A 395 14.54 25.51 10.33
CA GLY A 395 13.63 26.23 11.20
C GLY A 395 14.35 27.20 12.13
N PRO A 396 13.64 27.68 13.18
CA PRO A 396 14.17 28.69 14.11
C PRO A 396 15.44 28.24 14.86
N SER A 397 15.56 26.94 15.15
CA SER A 397 16.72 26.41 15.91
C SER A 397 17.90 26.07 15.02
N GLY A 398 17.74 26.04 13.69
CA GLY A 398 18.82 25.77 12.76
C GLY A 398 18.45 24.93 11.55
N ALA A 399 19.36 24.03 11.19
CA ALA A 399 19.21 23.11 10.07
C ALA A 399 19.67 21.70 10.46
N ARG A 400 18.95 20.69 9.97
CA ARG A 400 19.31 19.29 10.13
C ARG A 400 19.79 18.71 8.80
N HIS A 401 20.94 18.06 8.82
CA HIS A 401 21.40 17.23 7.70
C HIS A 401 21.07 15.76 7.98
N TYR A 402 20.17 15.25 7.17
CA TYR A 402 19.68 13.87 7.23
C TYR A 402 19.16 13.50 5.83
N HIS A 403 18.96 12.26 5.53
CA HIS A 403 18.25 11.78 4.34
C HIS A 403 17.61 10.45 4.67
N ASP A 404 16.36 10.32 4.24
CA ASP A 404 15.48 9.21 4.60
C ASP A 404 15.09 8.38 3.38
N ALA A 405 14.75 7.12 3.61
CA ALA A 405 14.25 6.26 2.54
C ALA A 405 12.92 6.76 1.93
N ASN A 406 12.17 7.59 2.63
CA ASN A 406 10.89 8.13 2.17
C ASN A 406 11.02 9.46 1.40
N ASP A 407 12.24 10.03 1.28
CA ASP A 407 12.48 11.32 0.60
C ASP A 407 12.58 11.21 -0.94
N VAL A 408 11.69 10.42 -1.53
CA VAL A 408 11.64 10.20 -2.99
C VAL A 408 11.59 11.51 -3.80
N PRO A 409 10.86 12.58 -3.40
CA PRO A 409 10.90 13.87 -4.08
C PRO A 409 12.30 14.49 -4.19
N THR A 410 13.17 14.29 -3.19
CA THR A 410 14.56 14.76 -3.25
C THR A 410 15.37 14.06 -4.36
N ALA A 411 15.17 12.74 -4.51
CA ALA A 411 15.78 11.98 -5.61
C ALA A 411 15.22 12.40 -6.98
N LEU A 412 13.93 12.71 -7.07
CA LEU A 412 13.23 13.12 -8.29
C LEU A 412 13.44 14.60 -8.68
N ALA A 413 14.09 15.41 -7.86
CA ALA A 413 14.23 16.86 -8.11
C ALA A 413 14.78 17.21 -9.50
N PRO A 414 15.82 16.53 -10.06
CA PRO A 414 16.27 16.78 -11.43
C PRO A 414 15.23 16.36 -12.49
N ALA A 415 14.62 15.19 -12.33
CA ALA A 415 13.62 14.70 -13.29
C ALA A 415 12.37 15.60 -13.33
N TRP A 416 12.05 16.29 -12.24
CA TRP A 416 10.99 17.29 -12.19
C TRP A 416 11.40 18.66 -12.73
N GLY A 417 12.70 18.89 -13.00
CA GLY A 417 13.23 20.18 -13.47
C GLY A 417 13.42 21.21 -12.36
N PHE A 418 13.43 20.80 -11.09
CA PHE A 418 13.75 21.69 -9.96
C PHE A 418 15.21 22.14 -10.00
N CYS A 419 16.13 21.26 -10.35
CA CYS A 419 17.55 21.55 -10.55
C CYS A 419 18.10 20.68 -11.68
N ASP A 420 19.31 20.97 -12.12
CA ASP A 420 20.06 20.11 -13.03
C ASP A 420 20.68 18.92 -12.26
N ALA A 421 20.85 17.76 -12.91
CA ALA A 421 21.54 16.62 -12.31
C ALA A 421 23.03 16.91 -12.00
N ALA A 422 23.62 17.91 -12.67
CA ALA A 422 24.97 18.39 -12.37
C ALA A 422 25.00 19.42 -11.21
N ASP A 423 23.86 19.82 -10.65
CA ASP A 423 23.81 20.78 -9.54
C ASP A 423 24.66 20.31 -8.35
N PRO A 424 25.69 21.06 -7.95
CA PRO A 424 26.61 20.61 -6.92
C PRO A 424 25.94 20.46 -5.54
N VAL A 425 24.91 21.27 -5.24
CA VAL A 425 24.18 21.22 -3.97
C VAL A 425 23.34 19.95 -3.89
N TRP A 426 22.60 19.63 -4.96
CA TRP A 426 21.84 18.40 -5.03
C TRP A 426 22.75 17.15 -4.99
N ARG A 427 23.84 17.14 -5.76
CA ARG A 427 24.81 16.04 -5.74
C ARG A 427 25.41 15.80 -4.36
N ALA A 428 25.80 16.87 -3.67
CA ALA A 428 26.32 16.78 -2.31
C ALA A 428 25.26 16.23 -1.32
N THR A 429 23.98 16.59 -1.54
CA THR A 429 22.85 16.09 -0.74
C THR A 429 22.68 14.58 -0.89
N VAL A 430 22.56 14.09 -2.14
CA VAL A 430 22.38 12.67 -2.40
C VAL A 430 23.63 11.86 -2.01
N GLN A 431 24.85 12.36 -2.23
CA GLN A 431 26.07 11.71 -1.75
C GLN A 431 26.11 11.59 -0.24
N HIS A 432 25.67 12.61 0.49
CA HIS A 432 25.54 12.55 1.94
C HIS A 432 24.56 11.45 2.35
N GLY A 433 23.40 11.34 1.68
CA GLY A 433 22.37 10.36 1.98
C GLY A 433 22.90 8.92 2.05
N TRP A 434 23.70 8.51 1.06
CA TRP A 434 24.31 7.16 1.01
C TRP A 434 25.72 7.10 1.64
N SER A 435 25.99 7.91 2.64
CA SER A 435 27.27 7.89 3.36
C SER A 435 27.06 7.54 4.83
N GLY A 436 28.09 6.97 5.47
CA GLY A 436 28.09 6.70 6.92
C GLY A 436 28.00 7.95 7.81
N ARG A 437 27.94 9.16 7.21
CA ARG A 437 27.69 10.42 7.92
C ARG A 437 26.20 10.72 8.07
N ASN A 438 25.36 10.07 7.27
CA ASN A 438 23.92 10.17 7.37
C ASN A 438 23.39 9.17 8.40
N GLU A 439 22.67 9.65 9.40
CA GLU A 439 22.05 8.81 10.45
C GLU A 439 21.03 7.82 9.87
N GLY A 440 20.39 8.16 8.74
CA GLY A 440 19.46 7.29 8.01
C GLY A 440 20.12 6.19 7.19
N TYR A 441 21.45 6.17 7.05
CA TYR A 441 22.17 5.13 6.35
C TYR A 441 22.50 3.96 7.28
N ILE A 442 22.05 2.78 6.93
CA ILE A 442 22.26 1.54 7.67
C ILE A 442 23.39 0.76 7.01
N PRO A 443 24.55 0.56 7.68
CA PRO A 443 25.67 -0.19 7.10
C PRO A 443 25.42 -1.69 7.14
N GLY A 444 25.86 -2.42 6.10
CA GLY A 444 25.75 -3.87 6.00
C GLY A 444 26.11 -4.37 4.61
N ALA A 445 26.10 -5.69 4.42
CA ALA A 445 26.32 -6.30 3.11
C ALA A 445 25.18 -5.92 2.12
N LEU A 446 24.00 -5.66 2.65
CA LEU A 446 22.83 -5.11 1.98
C LEU A 446 22.45 -3.75 2.56
N GLY A 447 23.46 -2.98 3.01
CA GLY A 447 23.24 -1.68 3.62
C GLY A 447 22.60 -0.68 2.65
N GLY A 448 21.80 0.24 3.19
CA GLY A 448 21.05 1.22 2.41
C GLY A 448 20.40 2.28 3.29
N LEU A 449 19.52 3.10 2.69
CA LEU A 449 18.73 4.06 3.44
C LEU A 449 17.60 3.36 4.20
N GLY A 450 17.39 3.77 5.43
CA GLY A 450 16.28 3.38 6.29
C GLY A 450 15.52 4.60 6.79
N SER A 451 14.83 4.43 7.91
CA SER A 451 14.11 5.47 8.64
C SER A 451 14.49 5.45 10.12
N LEU A 452 14.19 6.53 10.85
CA LEU A 452 14.51 6.62 12.28
C LEU A 452 13.70 5.64 13.12
N HIS A 453 12.45 5.43 12.79
CA HIS A 453 11.56 4.53 13.53
C HIS A 453 11.76 3.05 13.18
N THR A 454 12.30 2.74 12.00
CA THR A 454 12.64 1.37 11.58
C THR A 454 14.05 1.35 11.03
N ARG A 455 15.02 1.06 11.89
CA ARG A 455 16.48 1.16 11.61
C ARG A 455 17.01 -0.06 10.87
N HIS A 456 16.43 -0.31 9.70
CA HIS A 456 16.82 -1.29 8.70
C HIS A 456 16.79 -0.62 7.32
N PRO A 457 17.51 -1.11 6.31
CA PRO A 457 17.35 -0.61 4.94
C PRO A 457 15.92 -0.83 4.44
N TRP A 458 15.42 0.15 3.72
CA TRP A 458 14.11 0.09 3.08
C TRP A 458 14.28 -0.07 1.57
N PRO A 459 13.48 -0.88 0.89
CA PRO A 459 13.47 -0.94 -0.57
C PRO A 459 13.28 0.41 -1.24
N LEU A 460 12.56 1.34 -0.59
CA LEU A 460 12.43 2.72 -1.08
C LEU A 460 13.77 3.44 -1.19
N GLY A 461 14.71 3.18 -0.27
CA GLY A 461 16.06 3.74 -0.33
C GLY A 461 16.84 3.24 -1.55
N ASP A 462 16.74 1.94 -1.87
CA ASP A 462 17.35 1.39 -3.08
C ASP A 462 16.70 1.93 -4.35
N LEU A 463 15.36 2.08 -4.37
CA LEU A 463 14.65 2.69 -5.50
C LEU A 463 15.02 4.17 -5.69
N GLN A 464 15.22 4.93 -4.61
CA GLN A 464 15.82 6.27 -4.72
C GLN A 464 17.23 6.20 -5.32
N ARG A 465 18.06 5.19 -4.93
CA ARG A 465 19.39 5.03 -5.52
C ARG A 465 19.32 4.79 -7.02
N VAL A 466 18.36 3.99 -7.49
CA VAL A 466 18.10 3.80 -8.92
C VAL A 466 17.77 5.14 -9.61
N ILE A 467 16.87 5.94 -9.03
CA ILE A 467 16.49 7.25 -9.57
C ILE A 467 17.71 8.17 -9.69
N VAL A 468 18.49 8.27 -8.63
CA VAL A 468 19.69 9.12 -8.58
C VAL A 468 20.76 8.61 -9.56
N ALA A 469 20.99 7.30 -9.62
CA ALA A 469 21.97 6.71 -10.53
C ALA A 469 21.63 6.98 -12.00
N ARG A 470 20.35 6.86 -12.38
CA ARG A 470 19.88 7.23 -13.72
C ARG A 470 20.09 8.72 -14.04
N ALA A 471 19.79 9.60 -13.08
CA ALA A 471 20.00 11.03 -13.26
C ALA A 471 21.49 11.40 -13.42
N LEU A 472 22.40 10.59 -12.88
CA LEU A 472 23.84 10.79 -12.94
C LEU A 472 24.56 9.94 -14.02
N ASP A 473 23.82 9.15 -14.81
CA ASP A 473 24.35 8.16 -15.77
C ASP A 473 25.32 7.16 -15.11
N ASP A 474 25.09 6.80 -13.84
CA ASP A 474 25.91 5.88 -13.05
C ASP A 474 25.32 4.45 -13.12
N ALA A 475 25.66 3.73 -14.20
CA ALA A 475 25.16 2.37 -14.45
C ALA A 475 25.58 1.34 -13.38
N ASP A 476 26.74 1.55 -12.72
CA ASP A 476 27.22 0.63 -11.68
C ASP A 476 26.42 0.81 -10.39
N ALA A 477 26.12 2.04 -10.01
CA ALA A 477 25.26 2.33 -8.86
C ALA A 477 23.82 1.83 -9.10
N GLU A 478 23.27 2.01 -10.32
CA GLU A 478 21.95 1.50 -10.68
C GLU A 478 21.90 -0.04 -10.55
N ARG A 479 22.84 -0.74 -11.16
CA ARG A 479 22.95 -2.21 -11.10
C ARG A 479 23.05 -2.68 -9.65
N SER A 480 23.94 -2.07 -8.86
CA SER A 480 24.12 -2.42 -7.45
C SER A 480 22.83 -2.23 -6.62
N ALA A 481 22.01 -1.22 -6.92
CA ALA A 481 20.74 -1.02 -6.24
C ALA A 481 19.70 -2.10 -6.63
N TRP A 482 19.62 -2.46 -7.91
CA TRP A 482 18.78 -3.57 -8.36
C TRP A 482 19.20 -4.91 -7.76
N ASP A 483 20.52 -5.21 -7.74
CA ASP A 483 21.05 -6.44 -7.15
C ASP A 483 20.72 -6.57 -5.65
N ARG A 484 20.69 -5.46 -4.91
CA ARG A 484 20.23 -5.47 -3.50
C ARG A 484 18.76 -5.80 -3.39
N LEU A 485 17.91 -5.19 -4.21
CA LEU A 485 16.47 -5.46 -4.22
C LEU A 485 16.14 -6.91 -4.60
N GLU A 486 16.93 -7.53 -5.48
CA GLU A 486 16.77 -8.95 -5.84
C GLU A 486 17.17 -9.91 -4.71
N ARG A 487 18.01 -9.45 -3.78
CA ARG A 487 18.44 -10.22 -2.60
C ARG A 487 17.52 -10.04 -1.39
N VAL A 488 16.49 -9.20 -1.48
CA VAL A 488 15.44 -9.15 -0.45
C VAL A 488 14.61 -10.42 -0.51
N GLU A 489 14.62 -11.18 0.57
CA GLU A 489 13.97 -12.49 0.62
C GLU A 489 12.46 -12.35 0.77
N THR A 490 11.76 -12.38 -0.35
CA THR A 490 10.30 -12.40 -0.41
C THR A 490 9.81 -13.58 -1.23
N TRP A 491 8.90 -14.36 -0.66
CA TRP A 491 8.39 -15.55 -1.33
C TRP A 491 7.45 -15.25 -2.51
N ASP A 492 6.87 -14.06 -2.55
CA ASP A 492 5.87 -13.67 -3.57
C ASP A 492 6.33 -12.51 -4.48
N GLY A 493 7.56 -12.05 -4.32
CA GLY A 493 8.15 -10.98 -5.11
C GLY A 493 7.63 -9.57 -4.78
N LEU A 494 6.79 -9.41 -3.74
CA LEU A 494 6.35 -8.11 -3.24
C LEU A 494 7.32 -7.59 -2.21
N LEU A 495 7.61 -6.29 -2.26
CA LEU A 495 8.59 -5.67 -1.39
C LEU A 495 8.01 -5.35 -0.01
N PRO A 496 8.81 -5.53 1.06
CA PRO A 496 8.47 -5.12 2.41
C PRO A 496 8.71 -3.63 2.63
N GLU A 497 8.39 -3.16 3.83
CA GLU A 497 8.80 -1.84 4.31
C GLU A 497 10.32 -1.79 4.55
N ALA A 498 10.85 -2.76 5.27
CA ALA A 498 12.27 -2.86 5.57
C ALA A 498 12.76 -4.31 5.54
N TYR A 499 14.06 -4.48 5.28
CA TYR A 499 14.72 -5.77 5.26
C TYR A 499 16.01 -5.75 6.10
N ASN A 500 16.45 -6.93 6.53
CA ASN A 500 17.69 -7.07 7.31
C ASN A 500 18.92 -6.78 6.45
N GLU A 501 19.77 -5.87 6.89
CA GLU A 501 20.98 -5.40 6.18
C GLU A 501 22.07 -6.46 5.98
N ARG A 502 21.91 -7.63 6.58
CA ARG A 502 22.88 -8.75 6.49
C ARG A 502 22.34 -9.92 5.72
N THR A 503 21.07 -10.31 6.01
CA THR A 503 20.46 -11.53 5.47
C THR A 503 19.55 -11.26 4.29
N GLY A 504 18.91 -10.09 4.20
CA GLY A 504 17.87 -9.80 3.21
C GLY A 504 16.46 -10.21 3.65
N GLU A 505 16.32 -10.89 4.80
CA GLU A 505 15.03 -11.27 5.35
C GLU A 505 14.17 -10.06 5.66
N VAL A 506 12.85 -10.22 5.57
CA VAL A 506 11.89 -9.17 5.93
C VAL A 506 12.04 -8.79 7.40
N ALA A 507 12.40 -7.53 7.66
CA ALA A 507 12.54 -6.99 9.01
C ALA A 507 11.27 -6.28 9.49
N SER A 508 10.51 -5.67 8.59
CA SER A 508 9.26 -4.99 8.90
C SER A 508 8.28 -5.15 7.75
N ARG A 509 7.03 -5.37 8.06
CA ARG A 509 5.83 -5.33 7.21
C ARG A 509 6.08 -5.85 5.78
N HIS A 510 5.79 -7.13 5.53
CA HIS A 510 6.11 -7.80 4.26
C HIS A 510 5.51 -7.06 3.05
N TRP A 511 4.23 -6.79 3.05
CA TRP A 511 3.58 -6.14 1.92
C TRP A 511 3.52 -4.63 2.10
N PHE A 512 4.21 -3.89 1.24
CA PHE A 512 4.16 -2.44 1.25
C PHE A 512 3.93 -1.91 -0.17
N ALA A 513 2.76 -1.32 -0.41
CA ALA A 513 2.30 -0.95 -1.75
C ALA A 513 3.19 0.12 -2.42
N TRP A 514 3.72 1.07 -1.66
CA TRP A 514 4.56 2.14 -2.20
C TRP A 514 5.85 1.63 -2.86
N PRO A 515 6.76 0.88 -2.21
CA PRO A 515 7.95 0.37 -2.90
C PRO A 515 7.61 -0.61 -4.01
N VAL A 516 6.55 -1.43 -3.87
CA VAL A 516 6.08 -2.32 -4.93
C VAL A 516 5.70 -1.53 -6.18
N ALA A 517 4.94 -0.46 -6.03
CA ALA A 517 4.51 0.39 -7.12
C ALA A 517 5.67 1.19 -7.73
N LEU A 518 6.54 1.78 -6.90
CA LEU A 518 7.69 2.54 -7.38
C LEU A 518 8.68 1.65 -8.15
N ARG A 519 8.94 0.41 -7.68
CA ARG A 519 9.74 -0.58 -8.43
C ARG A 519 9.16 -0.82 -9.82
N ALA A 520 7.87 -1.12 -9.90
CA ALA A 520 7.22 -1.38 -11.18
C ALA A 520 7.24 -0.15 -12.08
N LEU A 521 7.01 1.05 -11.55
CA LEU A 521 7.09 2.31 -12.28
C LEU A 521 8.49 2.51 -12.89
N LEU A 522 9.56 2.32 -12.12
CA LEU A 522 10.93 2.45 -12.61
C LEU A 522 11.30 1.40 -13.67
N LEU A 523 10.71 0.20 -13.60
CA LEU A 523 10.91 -0.84 -14.61
C LEU A 523 10.17 -0.56 -15.93
N THR A 524 9.17 0.34 -15.95
CA THR A 524 8.54 0.77 -17.22
C THR A 524 9.40 1.74 -18.02
N GLY A 525 10.45 2.31 -17.42
CA GLY A 525 11.30 3.33 -18.06
C GLY A 525 10.60 4.71 -18.23
N ARG A 526 9.48 4.92 -17.54
CA ARG A 526 8.65 6.12 -17.66
C ARG A 526 8.73 7.01 -16.42
#